data_63bd6f9d3128946cabaddcc882f89ba1
#
_entry.id   63bd6f9d3128946cabaddcc882f89ba1
#
_cell.length_a   1.000
_cell.length_b   1.000
_cell.length_c   1.000
_cell.angle_alpha   90.00
_cell.angle_beta   90.00
_cell.angle_gamma   90.00
#
_symmetry.space_group_name_H-M   'P 1'
#
loop_
_entity.id
_entity.type
_entity.pdbx_description
1 polymer ?
#
loop_
_entity_poly.entity_id
_entity_poly.type
_entity_poly.pdbx_seq_one_letter_code
_entity_poly.pdbx_strand_id
1 'polypeptide(L)'
;MLFKKRNKPLAILGLQSLLKRLPNNHQHYTRIVEDLRKREAGFAGEENFDRHINEFRPTYPYGLLHDVCLKQDGIFFQMDSLLITPANIIIFEIKNLAGKIIVKANPTQFIQENNSQRKVIQNPITELDRKKIFLNRWLKERGIALPIRTMVGLAFTNELYIEEETCTTIVFNHEIPILLYRCSPESEKFGKTEISKIADELIRDTRSTIHFRWHQR
;
A
#
# COMPACT_ATOMS: atom_id res chain seq x y z
N MET A 1 -6.15 16.72 1.95
CA MET A 1 -6.27 16.65 3.43
C MET A 1 -5.99 15.21 3.88
N LEU A 2 -5.23 15.02 4.96
CA LEU A 2 -4.98 13.69 5.54
C LEU A 2 -6.12 13.34 6.52
N PHE A 3 -6.88 12.30 6.19
CA PHE A 3 -8.01 11.82 7.00
C PHE A 3 -7.61 10.72 7.98
N LYS A 4 -6.71 9.82 7.59
CA LYS A 4 -6.23 8.74 8.46
C LYS A 4 -4.72 8.63 8.39
N LYS A 5 -4.04 8.84 9.52
CA LYS A 5 -2.59 8.68 9.66
C LYS A 5 -2.21 7.20 9.75
N ARG A 6 -0.98 6.89 9.31
CA ARG A 6 -0.34 5.60 9.54
C ARG A 6 0.10 5.50 10.99
N ASN A 7 -0.14 4.34 11.59
CA ASN A 7 0.36 4.02 12.92
C ASN A 7 1.41 2.91 12.82
N LYS A 8 2.38 2.94 13.73
CA LYS A 8 3.35 1.83 13.82
C LYS A 8 2.61 0.52 14.11
N PRO A 9 2.82 -0.54 13.31
CA PRO A 9 2.11 -1.80 13.47
C PRO A 9 2.31 -2.42 14.85
N LEU A 10 1.23 -2.84 15.50
CA LEU A 10 1.31 -3.49 16.82
C LEU A 10 2.16 -4.77 16.81
N ALA A 11 2.24 -5.44 15.67
CA ALA A 11 3.11 -6.60 15.49
C ALA A 11 4.60 -6.24 15.69
N ILE A 12 5.05 -5.07 15.25
CA ILE A 12 6.41 -4.58 15.48
C ILE A 12 6.63 -4.33 16.97
N LEU A 13 5.71 -3.62 17.62
CA LEU A 13 5.79 -3.34 19.06
C LEU A 13 5.78 -4.63 19.89
N GLY A 14 4.93 -5.59 19.50
CA GLY A 14 4.87 -6.91 20.13
C GLY A 14 6.18 -7.69 20.01
N LEU A 15 6.78 -7.77 18.81
CA LEU A 15 8.07 -8.44 18.61
C LEU A 15 9.21 -7.74 19.35
N GLN A 16 9.24 -6.41 19.35
CA GLN A 16 10.23 -5.63 20.12
C GLN A 16 10.11 -5.92 21.64
N SER A 17 8.89 -5.98 22.15
CA SER A 17 8.63 -6.30 23.56
C SER A 17 8.97 -7.74 23.90
N LEU A 18 8.73 -8.68 22.98
CA LEU A 18 9.08 -10.09 23.13
C LEU A 18 10.61 -10.26 23.19
N LEU A 19 11.36 -9.66 22.28
CA LEU A 19 12.82 -9.76 22.25
C LEU A 19 13.50 -9.19 23.50
N LYS A 20 12.90 -8.17 24.14
CA LYS A 20 13.40 -7.65 25.43
C LYS A 20 13.31 -8.64 26.59
N ARG A 21 12.43 -9.66 26.48
CA ARG A 21 12.14 -10.65 27.54
C ARG A 21 12.67 -12.03 27.21
N LEU A 22 13.02 -12.27 25.95
CA LEU A 22 13.44 -13.58 25.47
C LEU A 22 14.96 -13.70 25.61
N PRO A 23 15.49 -14.77 26.24
CA PRO A 23 16.93 -15.02 26.28
C PRO A 23 17.52 -15.18 24.88
N ASN A 24 18.73 -14.68 24.66
CA ASN A 24 19.38 -14.72 23.34
C ASN A 24 19.66 -16.15 22.84
N ASN A 25 19.75 -17.12 23.75
CA ASN A 25 19.94 -18.54 23.43
C ASN A 25 18.62 -19.30 23.18
N HIS A 26 17.47 -18.61 23.20
CA HIS A 26 16.19 -19.26 22.95
C HIS A 26 16.09 -19.75 21.49
N GLN A 27 15.61 -20.97 21.27
CA GLN A 27 15.56 -21.62 19.95
C GLN A 27 14.89 -20.78 18.83
N HIS A 28 13.98 -19.87 19.15
CA HIS A 28 13.29 -19.02 18.20
C HIS A 28 13.83 -17.58 18.13
N TYR A 29 14.86 -17.24 18.90
CA TYR A 29 15.37 -15.87 18.99
C TYR A 29 15.74 -15.29 17.61
N THR A 30 16.58 -15.99 16.87
CA THR A 30 17.04 -15.57 15.52
C THR A 30 15.86 -15.36 14.56
N ARG A 31 14.89 -16.29 14.56
CA ARG A 31 13.69 -16.18 13.72
C ARG A 31 12.86 -14.93 14.05
N ILE A 32 12.71 -14.63 15.36
CA ILE A 32 11.95 -13.45 15.81
C ILE A 32 12.68 -12.16 15.42
N VAL A 33 14.02 -12.11 15.52
CA VAL A 33 14.84 -10.99 15.07
C VAL A 33 14.67 -10.76 13.57
N GLU A 34 14.71 -11.81 12.76
CA GLU A 34 14.48 -11.72 11.31
C GLU A 34 13.07 -11.24 10.96
N ASP A 35 12.06 -11.75 11.65
CA ASP A 35 10.66 -11.32 11.47
C ASP A 35 10.49 -9.83 11.82
N LEU A 36 11.10 -9.38 12.91
CA LEU A 36 11.10 -7.96 13.30
C LEU A 36 11.75 -7.11 12.22
N ARG A 37 12.96 -7.47 11.78
CA ARG A 37 13.70 -6.74 10.74
C ARG A 37 12.91 -6.61 9.44
N LYS A 38 12.23 -7.69 8.98
CA LYS A 38 11.40 -7.65 7.78
C LYS A 38 10.22 -6.70 7.91
N ARG A 39 9.57 -6.70 9.08
CA ARG A 39 8.43 -5.81 9.35
C ARG A 39 8.84 -4.35 9.49
N GLU A 40 9.96 -4.08 10.16
CA GLU A 40 10.53 -2.74 10.26
C GLU A 40 10.94 -2.19 8.90
N ALA A 41 11.57 -3.01 8.06
CA ALA A 41 11.89 -2.64 6.68
C ALA A 41 10.63 -2.31 5.86
N GLY A 42 9.56 -3.13 5.96
CA GLY A 42 8.29 -2.85 5.32
C GLY A 42 7.70 -1.51 5.77
N PHE A 43 7.64 -1.30 7.07
CA PHE A 43 7.11 -0.07 7.66
C PHE A 43 7.94 1.17 7.28
N ALA A 44 9.27 1.06 7.25
CA ALA A 44 10.14 2.15 6.79
C ALA A 44 9.88 2.54 5.32
N GLY A 45 9.53 1.57 4.47
CA GLY A 45 9.11 1.84 3.09
C GLY A 45 7.80 2.60 3.02
N GLU A 46 6.85 2.27 3.86
CA GLU A 46 5.57 2.96 3.99
C GLU A 46 5.76 4.39 4.54
N GLU A 47 6.63 4.60 5.54
CA GLU A 47 6.98 5.93 6.04
C GLU A 47 7.73 6.77 5.00
N ASN A 48 8.54 6.13 4.15
CA ASN A 48 9.18 6.81 3.01
C ASN A 48 8.12 7.32 2.02
N PHE A 49 7.11 6.51 1.68
CA PHE A 49 5.97 6.94 0.87
C PHE A 49 5.24 8.12 1.52
N ASP A 50 4.94 8.04 2.81
CA ASP A 50 4.20 9.08 3.54
C ASP A 50 4.93 10.43 3.49
N ARG A 51 6.27 10.44 3.51
CA ARG A 51 7.06 11.67 3.34
C ARG A 51 6.88 12.27 1.96
N HIS A 52 7.00 11.46 0.91
CA HIS A 52 6.91 11.94 -0.47
C HIS A 52 5.49 12.36 -0.83
N ILE A 53 4.47 11.58 -0.47
CA ILE A 53 3.08 11.95 -0.78
C ILE A 53 2.64 13.26 -0.11
N ASN A 54 3.27 13.65 1.00
CA ASN A 54 3.04 14.95 1.64
C ASN A 54 3.51 16.16 0.81
N GLU A 55 4.31 15.96 -0.23
CA GLU A 55 4.69 17.00 -1.19
C GLU A 55 3.54 17.30 -2.19
N PHE A 56 2.60 16.37 -2.33
CA PHE A 56 1.42 16.54 -3.17
C PHE A 56 0.38 17.43 -2.49
N ARG A 57 0.27 18.68 -2.96
CA ARG A 57 -0.64 19.70 -2.45
C ARG A 57 -1.41 20.36 -3.60
N PRO A 58 -2.36 19.66 -4.21
CA PRO A 58 -3.14 20.19 -5.32
C PRO A 58 -4.07 21.31 -4.86
N THR A 59 -4.52 22.12 -5.82
CA THR A 59 -5.50 23.21 -5.57
C THR A 59 -6.93 22.70 -5.40
N TYR A 60 -7.22 21.48 -5.85
CA TYR A 60 -8.52 20.83 -5.70
C TYR A 60 -8.61 20.02 -4.39
N PRO A 61 -9.83 19.72 -3.90
CA PRO A 61 -10.02 18.92 -2.70
C PRO A 61 -9.54 17.48 -2.92
N TYR A 62 -8.93 16.88 -1.90
CA TYR A 62 -8.52 15.48 -1.89
C TYR A 62 -8.57 14.89 -0.49
N GLY A 63 -8.68 13.56 -0.40
CA GLY A 63 -8.60 12.79 0.84
C GLY A 63 -7.48 11.77 0.77
N LEU A 64 -6.58 11.76 1.77
CA LEU A 64 -5.52 10.77 1.90
C LEU A 64 -5.77 9.93 3.16
N LEU A 65 -5.73 8.60 3.00
CA LEU A 65 -5.91 7.65 4.09
C LEU A 65 -4.81 6.59 4.02
N HIS A 66 -4.24 6.23 5.18
CA HIS A 66 -3.27 5.16 5.28
C HIS A 66 -3.85 3.98 6.07
N ASP A 67 -3.38 2.76 5.81
CA ASP A 67 -3.77 1.52 6.51
C ASP A 67 -5.28 1.28 6.54
N VAL A 68 -5.94 1.36 5.41
CA VAL A 68 -7.37 1.08 5.31
C VAL A 68 -7.60 -0.42 5.16
N CYS A 69 -8.25 -1.04 6.14
CA CYS A 69 -8.60 -2.46 6.13
C CYS A 69 -10.11 -2.64 6.14
N LEU A 70 -10.65 -3.08 5.02
CA LEU A 70 -12.08 -3.29 4.85
C LEU A 70 -12.43 -4.78 4.79
N LYS A 71 -13.72 -5.07 4.98
CA LYS A 71 -14.28 -6.41 4.78
C LYS A 71 -15.32 -6.35 3.67
N GLN A 72 -15.16 -7.17 2.64
CA GLN A 72 -16.12 -7.31 1.54
C GLN A 72 -16.34 -8.80 1.26
N ASP A 73 -17.60 -9.22 1.15
CA ASP A 73 -17.99 -10.62 0.92
C ASP A 73 -17.35 -11.61 1.93
N GLY A 74 -17.23 -11.20 3.19
CA GLY A 74 -16.58 -12.00 4.24
C GLY A 74 -15.04 -11.95 4.23
N ILE A 75 -14.42 -11.38 3.19
CA ILE A 75 -12.96 -11.33 2.99
C ILE A 75 -12.42 -9.97 3.43
N PHE A 76 -11.39 -9.99 4.24
CA PHE A 76 -10.66 -8.79 4.60
C PHE A 76 -9.61 -8.46 3.55
N PHE A 77 -9.43 -7.17 3.27
CA PHE A 77 -8.36 -6.66 2.42
C PHE A 77 -7.84 -5.34 2.96
N GLN A 78 -6.54 -5.21 2.97
CA GLN A 78 -5.85 -4.02 3.46
C GLN A 78 -5.20 -3.29 2.29
N MET A 79 -5.32 -1.98 2.29
CA MET A 79 -4.68 -1.05 1.35
C MET A 79 -3.69 -0.19 2.14
N ASP A 80 -2.44 -0.11 1.66
CA ASP A 80 -1.39 0.63 2.36
C ASP A 80 -1.69 2.12 2.39
N SER A 81 -2.18 2.66 1.25
CA SER A 81 -2.65 4.04 1.17
C SER A 81 -3.73 4.20 0.10
N LEU A 82 -4.65 5.12 0.33
CA LEU A 82 -5.69 5.54 -0.59
C LEU A 82 -5.65 7.06 -0.77
N LEU A 83 -5.69 7.51 -2.03
CA LEU A 83 -5.91 8.90 -2.38
C LEU A 83 -7.25 9.03 -3.10
N ILE A 84 -8.16 9.82 -2.53
CA ILE A 84 -9.44 10.18 -3.12
C ILE A 84 -9.29 11.54 -3.76
N THR A 85 -9.58 11.64 -5.05
CA THR A 85 -9.58 12.90 -5.82
C THR A 85 -10.98 13.18 -6.34
N PRO A 86 -11.26 14.36 -6.92
CA PRO A 86 -12.54 14.66 -7.56
C PRO A 86 -12.92 13.69 -8.69
N ALA A 87 -11.96 13.04 -9.32
CA ALA A 87 -12.18 12.20 -10.51
C ALA A 87 -11.97 10.70 -10.29
N ASN A 88 -11.20 10.30 -9.28
CA ASN A 88 -10.85 8.89 -9.07
C ASN A 88 -10.37 8.60 -7.64
N ILE A 89 -10.28 7.31 -7.33
CA ILE A 89 -9.57 6.80 -6.14
C ILE A 89 -8.31 6.09 -6.63
N ILE A 90 -7.17 6.34 -5.97
CA ILE A 90 -5.91 5.66 -6.26
C ILE A 90 -5.55 4.77 -5.08
N ILE A 91 -5.35 3.48 -5.34
CA ILE A 91 -4.82 2.53 -4.36
C ILE A 91 -3.31 2.44 -4.55
N PHE A 92 -2.57 2.68 -3.48
CA PHE A 92 -1.12 2.48 -3.46
C PHE A 92 -0.77 1.19 -2.72
N GLU A 93 0.14 0.42 -3.31
CA GLU A 93 0.83 -0.71 -2.68
C GLU A 93 2.31 -0.37 -2.60
N ILE A 94 2.85 -0.36 -1.38
CA ILE A 94 4.22 0.07 -1.14
C ILE A 94 5.12 -1.14 -0.93
N LYS A 95 6.21 -1.21 -1.70
CA LYS A 95 7.21 -2.26 -1.56
C LYS A 95 8.58 -1.65 -1.24
N ASN A 96 9.19 -2.15 -0.17
CA ASN A 96 10.58 -1.83 0.18
C ASN A 96 11.45 -3.01 -0.23
N LEU A 97 12.00 -2.95 -1.43
CA LEU A 97 12.81 -4.00 -2.03
C LEU A 97 14.20 -3.45 -2.33
N ALA A 98 15.21 -4.29 -2.20
CA ALA A 98 16.60 -3.96 -2.55
C ALA A 98 17.03 -4.73 -3.80
N GLY A 99 18.02 -4.19 -4.53
CA GLY A 99 18.60 -4.83 -5.71
C GLY A 99 17.79 -4.56 -6.98
N LYS A 100 17.91 -5.47 -7.96
CA LYS A 100 17.23 -5.39 -9.25
C LYS A 100 15.83 -5.99 -9.16
N ILE A 101 14.85 -5.29 -9.72
CA ILE A 101 13.46 -5.73 -9.80
C ILE A 101 13.10 -5.97 -11.27
N ILE A 102 12.61 -7.17 -11.56
CA ILE A 102 12.15 -7.56 -12.89
C ILE A 102 10.66 -7.86 -12.82
N VAL A 103 9.90 -7.20 -13.68
CA VAL A 103 8.45 -7.38 -13.80
C VAL A 103 8.14 -8.03 -15.13
N LYS A 104 7.47 -9.18 -15.08
CA LYS A 104 6.97 -9.92 -16.24
C LYS A 104 5.45 -9.88 -16.26
N ALA A 105 4.85 -9.76 -17.44
CA ALA A 105 3.39 -9.70 -17.59
C ALA A 105 2.78 -11.08 -17.87
N ASN A 106 3.43 -11.95 -18.63
CA ASN A 106 2.91 -13.26 -19.00
C ASN A 106 3.95 -14.40 -18.89
N PRO A 107 3.88 -15.30 -17.87
CA PRO A 107 3.01 -15.19 -16.71
C PRO A 107 3.44 -14.01 -15.80
N THR A 108 2.46 -13.43 -15.11
CA THR A 108 2.72 -12.28 -14.24
C THR A 108 3.64 -12.67 -13.10
N GLN A 109 4.87 -12.18 -13.11
CA GLN A 109 5.88 -12.46 -12.08
C GLN A 109 6.56 -11.19 -11.62
N PHE A 110 6.87 -11.13 -10.35
CA PHE A 110 7.67 -10.08 -9.74
C PHE A 110 8.93 -10.73 -9.15
N ILE A 111 10.09 -10.40 -9.71
CA ILE A 111 11.35 -11.07 -9.41
C ILE A 111 12.29 -10.05 -8.79
N GLN A 112 12.89 -10.42 -7.67
CA GLN A 112 13.96 -9.67 -7.03
C GLN A 112 15.29 -10.39 -7.22
N GLU A 113 16.30 -9.66 -7.69
CA GLU A 113 17.68 -10.10 -7.74
C GLU A 113 18.52 -9.24 -6.80
N ASN A 114 19.13 -9.88 -5.80
CA ASN A 114 19.99 -9.21 -4.84
C ASN A 114 21.13 -10.13 -4.40
N ASN A 115 22.39 -9.64 -4.43
CA ASN A 115 23.58 -10.38 -4.01
C ASN A 115 23.65 -11.80 -4.63
N SER A 116 23.47 -11.91 -5.94
CA SER A 116 23.46 -13.16 -6.71
C SER A 116 22.32 -14.13 -6.35
N GLN A 117 21.38 -13.72 -5.53
CA GLN A 117 20.16 -14.47 -5.23
C GLN A 117 19.01 -13.94 -6.08
N ARG A 118 18.34 -14.85 -6.77
CA ARG A 118 17.13 -14.55 -7.54
C ARG A 118 15.92 -15.18 -6.86
N LYS A 119 14.91 -14.36 -6.57
CA LYS A 119 13.70 -14.80 -5.86
C LYS A 119 12.46 -14.26 -6.55
N VAL A 120 11.50 -15.15 -6.82
CA VAL A 120 10.13 -14.73 -7.17
C VAL A 120 9.43 -14.32 -5.89
N ILE A 121 8.91 -13.12 -5.86
CA ILE A 121 8.16 -12.59 -4.73
C ILE A 121 6.67 -12.45 -5.09
N GLN A 122 5.85 -12.29 -4.07
CA GLN A 122 4.42 -12.05 -4.27
C GLN A 122 4.21 -10.82 -5.14
N ASN A 123 3.41 -10.98 -6.20
CA ASN A 123 3.24 -9.94 -7.21
C ASN A 123 2.30 -8.84 -6.70
N PRO A 124 2.79 -7.59 -6.52
CA PRO A 124 1.98 -6.48 -6.02
C PRO A 124 0.89 -6.05 -7.02
N ILE A 125 1.05 -6.31 -8.31
CA ILE A 125 0.05 -6.00 -9.33
C ILE A 125 -1.19 -6.86 -9.10
N THR A 126 -1.01 -8.19 -8.98
CA THR A 126 -2.12 -9.11 -8.69
C THR A 126 -2.80 -8.81 -7.35
N GLU A 127 -2.02 -8.38 -6.34
CA GLU A 127 -2.57 -7.93 -5.06
C GLU A 127 -3.46 -6.69 -5.25
N LEU A 128 -3.00 -5.71 -6.02
CA LEU A 128 -3.75 -4.49 -6.30
C LEU A 128 -5.00 -4.76 -7.12
N ASP A 129 -4.96 -5.64 -8.12
CA ASP A 129 -6.12 -6.03 -8.91
C ASP A 129 -7.22 -6.63 -8.02
N ARG A 130 -6.85 -7.50 -7.10
CA ARG A 130 -7.77 -8.05 -6.10
C ARG A 130 -8.36 -6.96 -5.20
N LYS A 131 -7.53 -6.06 -4.66
CA LYS A 131 -7.95 -4.94 -3.82
C LYS A 131 -8.89 -4.00 -4.59
N LYS A 132 -8.59 -3.72 -5.86
CA LYS A 132 -9.43 -2.92 -6.77
C LYS A 132 -10.81 -3.54 -6.95
N ILE A 133 -10.91 -4.86 -7.16
CA ILE A 133 -12.19 -5.56 -7.31
C ILE A 133 -13.03 -5.41 -6.03
N PHE A 134 -12.44 -5.67 -4.86
CA PHE A 134 -13.15 -5.56 -3.59
C PHE A 134 -13.55 -4.12 -3.25
N LEU A 135 -12.67 -3.15 -3.44
CA LEU A 135 -13.00 -1.75 -3.22
C LEU A 135 -14.09 -1.27 -4.17
N ASN A 136 -14.08 -1.69 -5.43
CA ASN A 136 -15.14 -1.34 -6.39
C ASN A 136 -16.51 -1.88 -5.98
N ARG A 137 -16.58 -3.11 -5.42
CA ARG A 137 -17.82 -3.66 -4.87
C ARG A 137 -18.29 -2.85 -3.65
N TRP A 138 -17.38 -2.57 -2.73
CA TRP A 138 -17.66 -1.78 -1.53
C TRP A 138 -18.21 -0.39 -1.88
N LEU A 139 -17.66 0.29 -2.90
CA LEU A 139 -18.12 1.59 -3.40
C LEU A 139 -19.50 1.48 -4.05
N LYS A 140 -19.71 0.48 -4.92
CA LYS A 140 -21.00 0.27 -5.61
C LYS A 140 -22.16 0.05 -4.64
N GLU A 141 -21.96 -0.71 -3.56
CA GLU A 141 -22.97 -0.93 -2.51
C GLU A 141 -23.40 0.37 -1.83
N ARG A 142 -22.56 1.42 -1.91
CA ARG A 142 -22.81 2.76 -1.34
C ARG A 142 -23.21 3.81 -2.38
N GLY A 143 -23.46 3.38 -3.61
CA GLY A 143 -23.81 4.28 -4.70
C GLY A 143 -22.70 5.21 -5.16
N ILE A 144 -21.43 4.89 -4.83
CA ILE A 144 -20.27 5.72 -5.18
C ILE A 144 -19.71 5.25 -6.53
N ALA A 145 -19.74 6.12 -7.52
CA ALA A 145 -19.27 5.85 -8.89
C ALA A 145 -17.98 6.62 -9.20
N LEU A 146 -16.87 6.22 -8.58
CA LEU A 146 -15.53 6.74 -8.86
C LEU A 146 -14.65 5.66 -9.50
N PRO A 147 -13.94 5.97 -10.59
CA PRO A 147 -12.94 5.08 -11.15
C PRO A 147 -11.82 4.79 -10.13
N ILE A 148 -11.31 3.55 -10.15
CA ILE A 148 -10.20 3.15 -9.28
C ILE A 148 -8.95 2.93 -10.15
N ARG A 149 -7.89 3.64 -9.81
CA ARG A 149 -6.53 3.46 -10.35
C ARG A 149 -5.67 2.73 -9.32
N THR A 150 -4.63 2.07 -9.79
CA THR A 150 -3.69 1.33 -8.94
C THR A 150 -2.25 1.77 -9.22
N MET A 151 -1.42 1.81 -8.18
CA MET A 151 -0.02 2.21 -8.29
C MET A 151 0.84 1.42 -7.30
N VAL A 152 1.93 0.85 -7.78
CA VAL A 152 2.98 0.25 -6.93
C VAL A 152 4.05 1.29 -6.70
N GLY A 153 4.29 1.64 -5.43
CA GLY A 153 5.38 2.53 -5.02
C GLY A 153 6.59 1.72 -4.54
N LEU A 154 7.75 1.94 -5.14
CA LEU A 154 9.03 1.40 -4.66
C LEU A 154 9.69 2.42 -3.74
N ALA A 155 10.00 2.00 -2.49
CA ALA A 155 10.46 2.91 -1.45
C ALA A 155 11.81 3.57 -1.75
N PHE A 156 12.69 2.85 -2.45
CA PHE A 156 14.02 3.32 -2.81
C PHE A 156 14.30 3.10 -4.28
N THR A 157 15.24 3.85 -4.83
CA THR A 157 15.67 3.72 -6.21
C THR A 157 16.36 2.36 -6.41
N ASN A 158 15.79 1.57 -7.31
CA ASN A 158 16.25 0.24 -7.69
C ASN A 158 16.57 0.22 -9.18
N GLU A 159 17.30 -0.78 -9.63
CA GLU A 159 17.30 -1.11 -11.05
C GLU A 159 15.95 -1.78 -11.37
N LEU A 160 15.06 -1.09 -12.07
CA LEU A 160 13.73 -1.57 -12.42
C LEU A 160 13.68 -1.94 -13.91
N TYR A 161 13.36 -3.19 -14.18
CA TYR A 161 13.17 -3.71 -15.53
C TYR A 161 11.75 -4.24 -15.71
N ILE A 162 10.99 -3.61 -16.60
CA ILE A 162 9.62 -4.00 -16.94
C ILE A 162 9.67 -4.58 -18.36
N GLU A 163 9.45 -5.89 -18.47
CA GLU A 163 9.54 -6.60 -19.77
C GLU A 163 8.38 -6.22 -20.70
N GLU A 164 7.18 -6.00 -20.14
CA GLU A 164 5.97 -5.66 -20.89
C GLU A 164 5.16 -4.63 -20.12
N GLU A 165 4.45 -3.77 -20.84
CA GLU A 165 3.55 -2.79 -20.22
C GLU A 165 2.50 -3.46 -19.33
N THR A 166 2.25 -2.88 -18.17
CA THR A 166 1.24 -3.33 -17.22
C THR A 166 0.15 -2.28 -17.05
N CYS A 167 -1.09 -2.71 -16.75
CA CYS A 167 -2.18 -1.79 -16.44
C CYS A 167 -1.97 -1.02 -15.11
N THR A 168 -1.06 -1.50 -14.26
CA THR A 168 -0.70 -0.88 -13.00
C THR A 168 0.58 -0.07 -13.17
N THR A 169 0.57 1.17 -12.76
CA THR A 169 1.76 2.03 -12.76
C THR A 169 2.73 1.59 -11.66
N ILE A 170 4.00 1.38 -12.01
CA ILE A 170 5.07 1.04 -11.07
C ILE A 170 6.09 2.17 -11.09
N VAL A 171 6.36 2.78 -9.95
CA VAL A 171 7.21 3.97 -9.83
C VAL A 171 7.96 4.01 -8.51
N PHE A 172 8.97 4.85 -8.43
CA PHE A 172 9.62 5.15 -7.15
C PHE A 172 8.78 6.16 -6.34
N ASN A 173 8.78 6.02 -5.01
CA ASN A 173 7.96 6.87 -4.14
C ASN A 173 8.18 8.37 -4.38
N HIS A 174 9.42 8.81 -4.65
CA HIS A 174 9.76 10.22 -4.91
C HIS A 174 9.17 10.77 -6.22
N GLU A 175 8.79 9.90 -7.16
CA GLU A 175 8.19 10.30 -8.43
C GLU A 175 6.66 10.47 -8.32
N ILE A 176 6.03 9.86 -7.31
CA ILE A 176 4.58 9.84 -7.15
C ILE A 176 3.95 11.23 -7.14
N PRO A 177 4.46 12.23 -6.37
CA PRO A 177 3.89 13.59 -6.37
C PRO A 177 3.89 14.22 -7.76
N ILE A 178 4.98 14.06 -8.51
CA ILE A 178 5.13 14.61 -9.88
C ILE A 178 4.12 13.97 -10.81
N LEU A 179 3.95 12.65 -10.75
CA LEU A 179 2.97 11.94 -11.58
C LEU A 179 1.53 12.35 -11.25
N LEU A 180 1.22 12.55 -9.98
CA LEU A 180 -0.10 13.00 -9.54
C LEU A 180 -0.40 14.41 -10.05
N TYR A 181 0.56 15.33 -10.07
CA TYR A 181 0.39 16.65 -10.65
C TYR A 181 0.17 16.60 -12.17
N ARG A 182 0.88 15.73 -12.89
CA ARG A 182 0.70 15.55 -14.34
C ARG A 182 -0.66 14.94 -14.70
N CYS A 183 -1.22 14.13 -13.80
CA CYS A 183 -2.52 13.46 -13.96
C CYS A 183 -3.67 14.24 -13.28
N SER A 184 -3.60 15.57 -13.22
CA SER A 184 -4.66 16.38 -12.64
C SER A 184 -6.03 16.06 -13.25
N PRO A 185 -7.11 16.02 -12.45
CA PRO A 185 -8.42 15.63 -12.94
C PRO A 185 -8.94 16.63 -13.98
N GLU A 186 -9.29 16.13 -15.16
CA GLU A 186 -9.90 16.93 -16.23
C GLU A 186 -11.37 17.29 -15.92
N SER A 187 -12.01 16.57 -15.00
CA SER A 187 -13.39 16.83 -14.57
C SER A 187 -13.53 16.61 -13.06
N GLU A 188 -14.05 17.60 -12.37
CA GLU A 188 -14.40 17.50 -10.95
C GLU A 188 -15.81 16.92 -10.80
N LYS A 189 -15.90 15.59 -10.59
CA LYS A 189 -17.19 14.92 -10.33
C LYS A 189 -17.62 15.02 -8.86
N PHE A 190 -16.62 15.09 -7.94
CA PHE A 190 -16.84 15.09 -6.50
C PHE A 190 -16.17 16.32 -5.87
N GLY A 191 -16.94 17.06 -5.11
CA GLY A 191 -16.47 18.18 -4.32
C GLY A 191 -15.90 17.76 -2.96
N LYS A 192 -15.54 18.75 -2.15
CA LYS A 192 -14.96 18.54 -0.80
C LYS A 192 -15.88 17.73 0.11
N THR A 193 -17.19 17.97 0.05
CA THR A 193 -18.18 17.32 0.91
C THR A 193 -18.28 15.82 0.60
N GLU A 194 -18.35 15.48 -0.69
CA GLU A 194 -18.43 14.07 -1.13
C GLU A 194 -17.14 13.31 -0.79
N ILE A 195 -15.97 13.92 -1.03
CA ILE A 195 -14.68 13.33 -0.66
C ILE A 195 -14.58 13.08 0.84
N SER A 196 -15.02 14.06 1.67
CA SER A 196 -15.04 13.88 3.12
C SER A 196 -15.98 12.74 3.54
N LYS A 197 -17.17 12.68 2.96
CA LYS A 197 -18.11 11.58 3.20
C LYS A 197 -17.52 10.20 2.91
N ILE A 198 -16.89 10.05 1.75
CA ILE A 198 -16.24 8.78 1.35
C ILE A 198 -15.12 8.43 2.33
N ALA A 199 -14.28 9.41 2.71
CA ALA A 199 -13.20 9.21 3.65
C ALA A 199 -13.70 8.77 5.04
N ASP A 200 -14.75 9.41 5.54
CA ASP A 200 -15.36 9.08 6.84
C ASP A 200 -15.99 7.68 6.84
N GLU A 201 -16.63 7.26 5.74
CA GLU A 201 -17.16 5.91 5.59
C GLU A 201 -16.05 4.86 5.56
N LEU A 202 -14.96 5.11 4.84
CA LEU A 202 -13.78 4.24 4.81
C LEU A 202 -13.15 4.10 6.20
N ILE A 203 -13.07 5.19 6.98
CA ILE A 203 -12.55 5.17 8.34
C ILE A 203 -13.47 4.36 9.26
N ARG A 204 -14.77 4.62 9.22
CA ARG A 204 -15.77 3.92 10.04
C ARG A 204 -15.78 2.42 9.81
N ASP A 205 -15.63 2.00 8.56
CA ASP A 205 -15.62 0.59 8.18
C ASP A 205 -14.24 -0.07 8.30
N THR A 206 -13.18 0.72 8.54
CA THR A 206 -11.84 0.19 8.77
C THR A 206 -11.79 -0.64 10.05
N ARG A 207 -11.37 -1.89 9.92
CA ARG A 207 -11.18 -2.81 11.05
C ARG A 207 -9.74 -2.73 11.56
N SER A 208 -9.57 -2.99 12.85
CA SER A 208 -8.23 -3.09 13.43
C SER A 208 -7.45 -4.23 12.76
N THR A 209 -6.26 -3.93 12.26
CA THR A 209 -5.37 -4.88 11.58
C THR A 209 -4.81 -5.97 12.50
N ILE A 210 -5.10 -5.94 13.81
CA ILE A 210 -4.61 -6.91 14.79
C ILE A 210 -5.04 -8.34 14.45
N HIS A 211 -6.25 -8.52 13.90
CA HIS A 211 -6.80 -9.85 13.58
C HIS A 211 -6.34 -10.42 12.24
N PHE A 212 -5.78 -9.63 11.33
CA PHE A 212 -5.61 -10.04 9.94
C PHE A 212 -4.26 -10.69 9.63
N ARG A 213 -3.18 -10.26 10.28
CA ARG A 213 -1.81 -10.75 9.95
C ARG A 213 -1.44 -12.12 10.55
N TRP A 214 -2.27 -12.71 11.43
CA TRP A 214 -2.01 -14.03 12.02
C TRP A 214 -2.47 -15.20 11.17
N HIS A 215 -3.37 -15.00 10.19
CA HIS A 215 -3.96 -16.04 9.35
C HIS A 215 -3.38 -16.17 7.93
N GLN A 216 -2.38 -15.37 7.56
CA GLN A 216 -1.70 -15.47 6.26
C GLN A 216 -0.33 -16.15 6.41
N ARG A 217 -0.32 -17.41 6.87
CA ARG A 217 0.84 -18.31 6.79
C ARG A 217 0.49 -19.48 5.90
#